data_0f2522c998f10d4560fc8b6cadfa636e
#
_entry.id   0f2522c998f10d4560fc8b6cadfa636e
#
_cell.length_a   1.000
_cell.length_b   1.000
_cell.length_c   1.000
_cell.angle_alpha   90.00
_cell.angle_beta   90.00
_cell.angle_gamma   90.00
#
_symmetry.space_group_name_H-M   'P 1'
#
loop_
_entity.id
_entity.type
_entity.pdbx_description
1 polymer ?
#
loop_
_entity_poly.entity_id
_entity_poly.type
_entity_poly.pdbx_seq_one_letter_code
_entity_poly.pdbx_strand_id
1 'polypeptide(L)'
;MSGGGGGDGKIKDTAAQKALASIAAQRFNLYQQYYVPLENEFMNSVFSMKDPSAFANVEGFVTSLQQPEFQDARSQIQRQAFAAGADPTSGQFQARAQQMQNTQARGMALGTAEGLSGQLDRYYQGMGNIISMGQGQAGSAISGISDVGELAQRRAIAEAQQEFRRSEAGRTIVGQGLGLGAGLAFTQGGRGTGGGSGP
;
A
#
# COMPACT_ATOMS: atom_id res chain seq x y z
N MET A 1 -16.43 -56.89 -19.21
CA MET A 1 -16.39 -55.72 -18.31
C MET A 1 -15.05 -55.02 -18.48
N SER A 2 -15.03 -54.00 -19.29
CA SER A 2 -13.85 -53.19 -19.52
C SER A 2 -13.98 -51.90 -18.74
N GLY A 3 -13.24 -51.79 -17.63
CA GLY A 3 -13.23 -50.57 -16.79
C GLY A 3 -12.37 -49.49 -17.46
N GLY A 4 -13.03 -48.48 -18.03
CA GLY A 4 -12.38 -47.28 -18.48
C GLY A 4 -11.89 -46.45 -17.31
N GLY A 5 -10.59 -46.51 -17.00
CA GLY A 5 -9.95 -45.63 -16.05
C GLY A 5 -9.89 -44.23 -16.62
N GLY A 6 -10.84 -43.38 -16.25
CA GLY A 6 -10.79 -41.94 -16.47
C GLY A 6 -9.67 -41.35 -15.62
N GLY A 7 -8.47 -41.21 -16.18
CA GLY A 7 -7.38 -40.48 -15.54
C GLY A 7 -7.77 -39.01 -15.41
N ASP A 8 -7.94 -38.58 -14.20
CA ASP A 8 -8.15 -37.19 -13.79
C ASP A 8 -7.03 -36.34 -14.41
N GLY A 9 -7.33 -35.64 -15.50
CA GLY A 9 -6.35 -34.88 -16.29
C GLY A 9 -5.86 -33.58 -15.66
N LYS A 10 -5.86 -33.49 -14.32
CA LYS A 10 -5.35 -32.35 -13.60
C LYS A 10 -3.84 -32.20 -13.80
N ILE A 11 -3.47 -31.08 -14.39
CA ILE A 11 -2.05 -30.70 -14.54
C ILE A 11 -1.45 -30.50 -13.14
N LYS A 12 -0.52 -31.35 -12.77
CA LYS A 12 0.20 -31.23 -11.50
C LYS A 12 1.12 -30.02 -11.53
N ASP A 13 1.20 -29.28 -10.41
CA ASP A 13 2.12 -28.16 -10.27
C ASP A 13 3.55 -28.57 -10.58
N THR A 14 4.21 -27.78 -11.42
CA THR A 14 5.62 -27.98 -11.76
C THR A 14 6.51 -27.67 -10.56
N ALA A 15 7.73 -28.21 -10.55
CA ALA A 15 8.73 -27.92 -9.51
C ALA A 15 8.97 -26.39 -9.38
N ALA A 16 9.00 -25.67 -10.49
CA ALA A 16 9.15 -24.21 -10.51
C ALA A 16 7.98 -23.49 -9.83
N GLN A 17 6.75 -23.93 -10.04
CA GLN A 17 5.56 -23.35 -9.41
C GLN A 17 5.54 -23.58 -7.90
N LYS A 18 5.94 -24.77 -7.45
CA LYS A 18 6.09 -25.07 -6.03
C LYS A 18 7.19 -24.24 -5.37
N ALA A 19 8.32 -24.03 -6.07
CA ALA A 19 9.39 -23.17 -5.60
C ALA A 19 8.93 -21.70 -5.48
N LEU A 20 8.20 -21.17 -6.46
CA LEU A 20 7.63 -19.82 -6.40
C LEU A 20 6.63 -19.66 -5.25
N ALA A 21 5.75 -20.64 -5.04
CA ALA A 21 4.83 -20.64 -3.91
C ALA A 21 5.55 -20.65 -2.56
N SER A 22 6.64 -21.43 -2.43
CA SER A 22 7.45 -21.46 -1.21
C SER A 22 8.16 -20.13 -0.95
N ILE A 23 8.70 -19.48 -1.99
CA ILE A 23 9.33 -18.15 -1.89
C ILE A 23 8.28 -17.09 -1.49
N ALA A 24 7.10 -17.14 -2.09
CA ALA A 24 6.02 -16.24 -1.74
C ALA A 24 5.58 -16.40 -0.27
N ALA A 25 5.46 -17.64 0.20
CA ALA A 25 5.15 -17.93 1.60
C ALA A 25 6.26 -17.43 2.56
N GLN A 26 7.53 -17.62 2.20
CA GLN A 26 8.65 -17.12 3.00
C GLN A 26 8.65 -15.60 3.07
N ARG A 27 8.43 -14.90 1.95
CA ARG A 27 8.32 -13.43 1.91
C ARG A 27 7.15 -12.94 2.73
N PHE A 28 6.00 -13.60 2.63
CA PHE A 28 4.83 -13.26 3.43
C PHE A 28 5.09 -13.42 4.94
N ASN A 29 5.71 -14.53 5.35
CA ASN A 29 6.08 -14.75 6.75
C ASN A 29 7.07 -13.71 7.26
N LEU A 30 8.09 -13.35 6.44
CA LEU A 30 9.05 -12.28 6.75
C LEU A 30 8.34 -10.93 6.91
N TYR A 31 7.41 -10.62 6.01
CA TYR A 31 6.60 -9.40 6.11
C TYR A 31 5.79 -9.37 7.42
N GLN A 32 5.06 -10.43 7.72
CA GLN A 32 4.26 -10.53 8.95
C GLN A 32 5.11 -10.43 10.21
N GLN A 33 6.31 -11.00 10.20
CA GLN A 33 7.16 -11.07 11.38
C GLN A 33 7.92 -9.76 11.65
N TYR A 34 8.37 -9.08 10.61
CA TYR A 34 9.26 -7.92 10.76
C TYR A 34 8.62 -6.59 10.35
N TYR A 35 7.89 -6.57 9.25
CA TYR A 35 7.36 -5.30 8.72
C TYR A 35 6.05 -4.89 9.39
N VAL A 36 5.13 -5.81 9.63
CA VAL A 36 3.85 -5.49 10.29
C VAL A 36 4.03 -4.88 11.69
N PRO A 37 4.93 -5.39 12.56
CA PRO A 37 5.20 -4.75 13.84
C PRO A 37 5.75 -3.32 13.68
N LEU A 38 6.69 -3.10 12.75
CA LEU A 38 7.26 -1.78 12.46
C LEU A 38 6.21 -0.79 11.95
N GLU A 39 5.34 -1.22 11.05
CA GLU A 39 4.23 -0.41 10.54
C GLU A 39 3.26 -0.03 11.67
N ASN A 40 2.93 -0.97 12.55
CA ASN A 40 2.07 -0.72 13.70
C ASN A 40 2.72 0.24 14.68
N GLU A 41 4.02 0.11 14.95
CA GLU A 41 4.76 1.04 15.81
C GLU A 41 4.80 2.43 15.21
N PHE A 42 5.05 2.55 13.90
CA PHE A 42 5.02 3.82 13.20
C PHE A 42 3.63 4.46 13.25
N MET A 43 2.56 3.70 12.96
CA MET A 43 1.19 4.19 13.06
C MET A 43 0.86 4.68 14.48
N ASN A 44 1.22 3.90 15.49
CA ASN A 44 1.02 4.28 16.89
C ASN A 44 1.78 5.56 17.24
N SER A 45 3.02 5.71 16.77
CA SER A 45 3.81 6.92 16.98
C SER A 45 3.19 8.15 16.33
N VAL A 46 2.65 8.01 15.11
CA VAL A 46 1.93 9.10 14.43
C VAL A 46 0.64 9.46 15.16
N PHE A 47 -0.16 8.47 15.57
CA PHE A 47 -1.39 8.74 16.32
C PHE A 47 -1.12 9.40 17.67
N SER A 48 -0.05 9.00 18.38
CA SER A 48 0.34 9.61 19.65
C SER A 48 0.77 11.08 19.52
N MET A 49 1.18 11.55 18.33
CA MET A 49 1.48 12.96 18.09
C MET A 49 0.28 13.89 18.30
N LYS A 50 -0.95 13.36 18.26
CA LYS A 50 -2.20 14.08 18.50
C LYS A 50 -2.68 13.98 19.96
N ASP A 51 -1.99 13.24 20.80
CA ASP A 51 -2.38 13.09 22.19
C ASP A 51 -2.23 14.40 22.96
N PRO A 52 -3.09 14.68 23.94
CA PRO A 52 -2.95 15.86 24.79
C PRO A 52 -1.58 16.01 25.45
N SER A 53 -0.95 14.88 25.79
CA SER A 53 0.41 14.84 26.36
C SER A 53 1.48 15.35 25.39
N ALA A 54 1.33 15.08 24.09
CA ALA A 54 2.26 15.58 23.07
C ALA A 54 2.19 17.11 22.96
N PHE A 55 0.99 17.68 23.01
CA PHE A 55 0.80 19.13 23.04
C PHE A 55 1.31 19.76 24.34
N ALA A 56 1.05 19.14 25.48
CA ALA A 56 1.60 19.60 26.78
C ALA A 56 3.14 19.59 26.80
N ASN A 57 3.76 18.60 26.16
CA ASN A 57 5.22 18.54 26.01
C ASN A 57 5.75 19.70 25.16
N VAL A 58 5.06 20.07 24.09
CA VAL A 58 5.43 21.25 23.27
C VAL A 58 5.33 22.52 24.08
N GLU A 59 4.25 22.73 24.83
CA GLU A 59 4.10 23.89 25.72
C GLU A 59 5.21 23.94 26.79
N GLY A 60 5.48 22.79 27.43
CA GLY A 60 6.57 22.69 28.42
C GLY A 60 7.93 22.97 27.80
N PHE A 61 8.19 22.50 26.60
CA PHE A 61 9.45 22.76 25.89
C PHE A 61 9.61 24.25 25.54
N VAL A 62 8.59 24.88 24.95
CA VAL A 62 8.61 26.32 24.64
C VAL A 62 8.83 27.15 25.91
N THR A 63 8.12 26.81 27.00
CA THR A 63 8.26 27.48 28.28
C THR A 63 9.69 27.33 28.81
N SER A 64 10.26 26.13 28.78
CA SER A 64 11.62 25.87 29.29
C SER A 64 12.70 26.60 28.49
N LEU A 65 12.52 26.83 27.20
CA LEU A 65 13.45 27.58 26.35
C LEU A 65 13.35 29.10 26.59
N GLN A 66 12.14 29.63 26.68
CA GLN A 66 11.92 31.07 26.74
C GLN A 66 12.06 31.66 28.15
N GLN A 67 11.73 30.90 29.19
CA GLN A 67 11.75 31.39 30.56
C GLN A 67 13.11 31.89 30.99
N PRO A 68 14.27 31.24 30.76
CA PRO A 68 15.58 31.77 31.12
C PRO A 68 15.90 33.08 30.40
N GLU A 69 15.60 33.18 29.09
CA GLU A 69 15.85 34.38 28.30
C GLU A 69 15.11 35.61 28.86
N PHE A 70 13.85 35.42 29.27
CA PHE A 70 13.07 36.49 29.90
C PHE A 70 13.57 36.84 31.29
N GLN A 71 14.05 35.88 32.07
CA GLN A 71 14.67 36.13 33.38
C GLN A 71 15.96 36.97 33.24
N ASP A 72 16.79 36.63 32.26
CA ASP A 72 18.01 37.37 31.97
C ASP A 72 17.71 38.78 31.46
N ALA A 73 16.78 38.95 30.55
CA ALA A 73 16.35 40.26 30.09
C ALA A 73 15.77 41.10 31.23
N ARG A 74 14.95 40.48 32.10
CA ARG A 74 14.40 41.18 33.28
C ARG A 74 15.49 41.65 34.23
N SER A 75 16.49 40.81 34.53
CA SER A 75 17.60 41.16 35.41
C SER A 75 18.50 42.24 34.78
N GLN A 76 18.69 42.25 33.48
CA GLN A 76 19.42 43.30 32.75
C GLN A 76 18.70 44.64 32.86
N ILE A 77 17.40 44.68 32.60
CA ILE A 77 16.59 45.91 32.69
C ILE A 77 16.60 46.44 34.12
N GLN A 78 16.48 45.56 35.13
CA GLN A 78 16.55 45.98 36.54
C GLN A 78 17.92 46.58 36.88
N ARG A 79 19.03 45.94 36.46
CA ARG A 79 20.39 46.47 36.69
C ARG A 79 20.58 47.81 36.01
N GLN A 80 20.12 48.00 34.78
CA GLN A 80 20.20 49.28 34.07
C GLN A 80 19.36 50.38 34.75
N ALA A 81 18.15 50.05 35.21
CA ALA A 81 17.29 50.99 35.91
C ALA A 81 17.89 51.45 37.22
N PHE A 82 18.46 50.54 38.02
CA PHE A 82 19.16 50.89 39.27
C PHE A 82 20.43 51.71 39.03
N ALA A 83 21.21 51.38 37.99
CA ALA A 83 22.40 52.15 37.62
C ALA A 83 22.05 53.59 37.17
N ALA A 84 20.85 53.75 36.59
CA ALA A 84 20.31 55.07 36.23
C ALA A 84 19.61 55.82 37.38
N GLY A 85 19.64 55.27 38.60
CA GLY A 85 19.03 55.89 39.79
C GLY A 85 17.49 55.79 39.78
N ALA A 86 16.90 54.84 39.07
CA ALA A 86 15.46 54.66 39.05
C ALA A 86 14.95 54.11 40.39
N ASP A 87 13.91 54.75 40.93
CA ASP A 87 13.20 54.26 42.10
C ASP A 87 12.29 53.07 41.73
N PRO A 88 12.47 51.90 42.41
CA PRO A 88 11.63 50.74 42.15
C PRO A 88 10.15 50.95 42.44
N THR A 89 9.81 51.94 43.27
CA THR A 89 8.43 52.27 43.61
C THR A 89 7.81 53.26 42.63
N SER A 90 8.60 53.80 41.71
CA SER A 90 8.11 54.75 40.72
C SER A 90 7.14 54.12 39.74
N GLY A 91 6.11 54.89 39.33
CA GLY A 91 5.14 54.45 38.30
C GLY A 91 5.78 54.08 36.97
N GLN A 92 6.92 54.72 36.62
CA GLN A 92 7.68 54.37 35.41
C GLN A 92 8.32 52.97 35.50
N PHE A 93 8.88 52.61 36.67
CA PHE A 93 9.46 51.29 36.86
C PHE A 93 8.37 50.19 36.77
N GLN A 94 7.22 50.43 37.42
CA GLN A 94 6.09 49.51 37.41
C GLN A 94 5.51 49.36 35.98
N ALA A 95 5.39 50.45 35.22
CA ALA A 95 4.91 50.38 33.82
C ALA A 95 5.87 49.57 32.92
N ARG A 96 7.19 49.72 33.05
CA ARG A 96 8.18 48.92 32.32
C ARG A 96 8.13 47.45 32.73
N ALA A 97 7.95 47.13 34.01
CA ALA A 97 7.79 45.78 34.49
C ALA A 97 6.54 45.10 33.90
N GLN A 98 5.41 45.81 33.85
CA GLN A 98 4.18 45.35 33.21
C GLN A 98 4.36 45.16 31.71
N GLN A 99 4.97 46.10 30.99
CA GLN A 99 5.25 45.99 29.58
C GLN A 99 6.09 44.73 29.26
N MET A 100 7.07 44.45 30.08
CA MET A 100 7.91 43.27 29.94
C MET A 100 7.16 41.98 30.18
N GLN A 101 6.29 41.91 31.21
CA GLN A 101 5.41 40.77 31.43
C GLN A 101 4.46 40.54 30.24
N ASN A 102 3.89 41.60 29.68
CA ASN A 102 3.06 41.52 28.50
C ASN A 102 3.82 41.01 27.26
N THR A 103 5.09 41.46 27.11
CA THR A 103 5.97 40.99 26.02
C THR A 103 6.30 39.50 26.19
N GLN A 104 6.62 39.09 27.43
CA GLN A 104 6.83 37.69 27.78
C GLN A 104 5.61 36.84 27.46
N ALA A 105 4.43 37.23 27.94
CA ALA A 105 3.19 36.50 27.69
C ALA A 105 2.89 36.34 26.20
N ARG A 106 3.10 37.40 25.40
CA ARG A 106 2.94 37.35 23.94
C ARG A 106 3.98 36.45 23.28
N GLY A 107 5.24 36.54 23.67
CA GLY A 107 6.32 35.68 23.17
C GLY A 107 6.02 34.19 23.43
N MET A 108 5.63 33.88 24.66
CA MET A 108 5.23 32.51 25.03
C MET A 108 4.03 32.02 24.24
N ALA A 109 2.99 32.85 24.07
CA ALA A 109 1.79 32.50 23.31
C ALA A 109 2.13 32.23 21.83
N LEU A 110 2.95 33.09 21.21
CA LEU A 110 3.39 32.89 19.82
C LEU A 110 4.27 31.62 19.67
N GLY A 111 5.26 31.45 20.52
CA GLY A 111 6.11 30.27 20.49
C GLY A 111 5.34 28.98 20.71
N THR A 112 4.35 28.99 21.61
CA THR A 112 3.46 27.85 21.82
C THR A 112 2.60 27.59 20.57
N ALA A 113 2.02 28.63 19.98
CA ALA A 113 1.21 28.49 18.77
C ALA A 113 2.03 27.93 17.58
N GLU A 114 3.25 28.40 17.39
CA GLU A 114 4.18 27.86 16.37
C GLU A 114 4.56 26.41 16.67
N GLY A 115 4.87 26.09 17.92
CA GLY A 115 5.20 24.72 18.35
C GLY A 115 4.04 23.75 18.12
N LEU A 116 2.82 24.16 18.47
CA LEU A 116 1.61 23.36 18.26
C LEU A 116 1.30 23.19 16.77
N SER A 117 1.46 24.24 15.96
CA SER A 117 1.33 24.16 14.51
C SER A 117 2.35 23.18 13.92
N GLY A 118 3.62 23.27 14.33
CA GLY A 118 4.66 22.32 13.90
C GLY A 118 4.37 20.87 14.32
N GLN A 119 3.74 20.67 15.48
CA GLN A 119 3.31 19.33 15.92
C GLN A 119 2.17 18.78 15.03
N LEU A 120 1.20 19.61 14.68
CA LEU A 120 0.12 19.24 13.77
C LEU A 120 0.65 18.94 12.36
N ASP A 121 1.59 19.72 11.86
CA ASP A 121 2.22 19.47 10.55
C ASP A 121 2.92 18.11 10.51
N ARG A 122 3.66 17.76 11.57
CA ARG A 122 4.29 16.42 11.71
C ARG A 122 3.24 15.30 11.72
N TYR A 123 2.13 15.51 12.42
CA TYR A 123 1.02 14.56 12.43
C TYR A 123 0.44 14.36 11.02
N TYR A 124 0.15 15.45 10.28
CA TYR A 124 -0.39 15.35 8.92
C TYR A 124 0.58 14.73 7.93
N GLN A 125 1.88 15.03 8.05
CA GLN A 125 2.92 14.36 7.26
C GLN A 125 2.99 12.86 7.58
N GLY A 126 2.93 12.49 8.85
CA GLY A 126 2.87 11.10 9.29
C GLY A 126 1.65 10.37 8.73
N MET A 127 0.47 11.02 8.77
CA MET A 127 -0.76 10.47 8.17
C MET A 127 -0.63 10.28 6.65
N GLY A 128 -0.02 11.23 5.95
CA GLY A 128 0.28 11.11 4.51
C GLY A 128 1.17 9.90 4.21
N ASN A 129 2.17 9.66 5.04
CA ASN A 129 3.05 8.50 4.90
C ASN A 129 2.30 7.18 5.16
N ILE A 130 1.41 7.12 6.15
CA ILE A 130 0.57 5.93 6.42
C ILE A 130 -0.33 5.64 5.22
N ILE A 131 -0.97 6.67 4.64
CA ILE A 131 -1.82 6.51 3.45
C ILE A 131 -0.99 6.00 2.27
N SER A 132 0.21 6.54 2.06
CA SER A 132 1.11 6.12 0.97
C SER A 132 1.58 4.66 1.14
N MET A 133 1.89 4.22 2.36
CA MET A 133 2.20 2.83 2.65
C MET A 133 1.00 1.92 2.34
N GLY A 134 -0.21 2.29 2.78
CA GLY A 134 -1.43 1.54 2.49
C GLY A 134 -1.73 1.42 1.00
N GLN A 135 -1.53 2.49 0.23
CA GLN A 135 -1.70 2.48 -1.22
C GLN A 135 -0.64 1.61 -1.91
N GLY A 136 0.61 1.66 -1.46
CA GLY A 136 1.69 0.81 -1.98
C GLY A 136 1.42 -0.67 -1.74
N GLN A 137 0.93 -1.04 -0.57
CA GLN A 137 0.55 -2.42 -0.23
C GLN A 137 -0.65 -2.89 -1.05
N ALA A 138 -1.68 -2.05 -1.21
CA ALA A 138 -2.83 -2.36 -2.04
C ALA A 138 -2.43 -2.57 -3.51
N GLY A 139 -1.56 -1.71 -4.05
CA GLY A 139 -1.02 -1.85 -5.41
C GLY A 139 -0.24 -3.15 -5.59
N SER A 140 0.61 -3.51 -4.63
CA SER A 140 1.38 -4.76 -4.65
C SER A 140 0.49 -6.01 -4.53
N ALA A 141 -0.56 -5.94 -3.71
CA ALA A 141 -1.53 -7.02 -3.58
C ALA A 141 -2.34 -7.22 -4.87
N ILE A 142 -2.79 -6.14 -5.50
CA ILE A 142 -3.55 -6.19 -6.77
C ILE A 142 -2.67 -6.76 -7.89
N SER A 143 -1.41 -6.33 -8.03
CA SER A 143 -0.50 -6.88 -9.03
C SER A 143 -0.23 -8.37 -8.80
N GLY A 144 -0.03 -8.80 -7.55
CA GLY A 144 0.15 -10.21 -7.20
C GLY A 144 -1.08 -11.07 -7.53
N ILE A 145 -2.30 -10.55 -7.31
CA ILE A 145 -3.55 -11.23 -7.68
C ILE A 145 -3.70 -11.31 -9.20
N SER A 146 -3.33 -10.25 -9.93
CA SER A 146 -3.35 -10.20 -11.38
C SER A 146 -2.42 -11.27 -11.98
N ASP A 147 -1.21 -11.41 -11.45
CA ASP A 147 -0.23 -12.41 -11.90
C ASP A 147 -0.74 -13.85 -11.68
N VAL A 148 -1.37 -14.10 -10.52
CA VAL A 148 -1.99 -15.41 -10.22
C VAL A 148 -3.17 -15.67 -11.13
N GLY A 149 -4.00 -14.65 -11.42
CA GLY A 149 -5.13 -14.73 -12.35
C GLY A 149 -4.67 -15.08 -13.78
N GLU A 150 -3.63 -14.42 -14.27
CA GLU A 150 -3.06 -14.69 -15.59
C GLU A 150 -2.49 -16.12 -15.69
N LEU A 151 -1.81 -16.57 -14.63
CA LEU A 151 -1.28 -17.94 -14.57
C LEU A 151 -2.38 -18.99 -14.55
N ALA A 152 -3.49 -18.74 -13.83
CA ALA A 152 -4.66 -19.60 -13.80
C ALA A 152 -5.36 -19.65 -15.17
N GLN A 153 -5.48 -18.51 -15.86
CA GLN A 153 -6.06 -18.43 -17.20
C GLN A 153 -5.20 -19.17 -18.22
N ARG A 154 -3.88 -19.03 -18.20
CA ARG A 154 -2.97 -19.78 -19.08
C ARG A 154 -3.08 -21.29 -18.86
N ARG A 155 -3.26 -21.74 -17.60
CA ARG A 155 -3.50 -23.15 -17.28
C ARG A 155 -4.83 -23.64 -17.86
N ALA A 156 -5.91 -22.90 -17.64
CA ALA A 156 -7.22 -23.26 -18.16
C ALA A 156 -7.22 -23.39 -19.69
N ILE A 157 -6.52 -22.48 -20.38
CA ILE A 157 -6.34 -22.54 -21.83
C ILE A 157 -5.55 -23.80 -22.25
N ALA A 158 -4.46 -24.10 -21.55
CA ALA A 158 -3.64 -25.29 -21.83
C ALA A 158 -4.41 -26.59 -21.57
N GLU A 159 -5.20 -26.65 -20.51
CA GLU A 159 -6.08 -27.79 -20.22
C GLU A 159 -7.15 -27.97 -21.28
N ALA A 160 -7.84 -26.86 -21.67
CA ALA A 160 -8.83 -26.90 -22.74
C ALA A 160 -8.23 -27.34 -24.09
N GLN A 161 -7.00 -26.89 -24.42
CA GLN A 161 -6.31 -27.31 -25.64
C GLN A 161 -5.93 -28.81 -25.60
N GLN A 162 -5.51 -29.32 -24.43
CA GLN A 162 -5.21 -30.74 -24.28
C GLN A 162 -6.49 -31.60 -24.40
N GLU A 163 -7.58 -31.20 -23.79
CA GLU A 163 -8.87 -31.90 -23.92
C GLU A 163 -9.37 -31.88 -25.35
N PHE A 164 -9.24 -30.73 -26.05
CA PHE A 164 -9.59 -30.62 -27.46
C PHE A 164 -8.76 -31.56 -28.34
N ARG A 165 -7.43 -31.59 -28.18
CA ARG A 165 -6.56 -32.52 -28.90
C ARG A 165 -6.89 -34.00 -28.62
N ARG A 166 -7.23 -34.34 -27.36
CA ARG A 166 -7.66 -35.71 -27.01
C ARG A 166 -9.00 -36.06 -27.66
N SER A 167 -9.94 -35.12 -27.70
CA SER A 167 -11.25 -35.36 -28.34
C SER A 167 -11.12 -35.44 -29.84
N GLU A 168 -10.25 -34.65 -30.49
CA GLU A 168 -9.98 -34.75 -31.94
C GLU A 168 -9.26 -36.03 -32.31
N ALA A 169 -8.23 -36.45 -31.51
CA ALA A 169 -7.58 -37.73 -31.73
C ALA A 169 -8.56 -38.91 -31.63
N GLY A 170 -9.51 -38.83 -30.68
CA GLY A 170 -10.59 -39.80 -30.58
C GLY A 170 -11.54 -39.82 -31.79
N ARG A 171 -11.88 -38.63 -32.31
CA ARG A 171 -12.76 -38.47 -33.48
C ARG A 171 -12.07 -38.86 -34.79
N THR A 172 -10.78 -38.60 -34.93
CA THR A 172 -10.01 -38.98 -36.13
C THR A 172 -9.87 -40.50 -36.23
N ILE A 173 -9.70 -41.20 -35.11
CA ILE A 173 -9.66 -42.69 -35.10
C ILE A 173 -11.01 -43.26 -35.45
N VAL A 174 -12.12 -42.71 -34.95
CA VAL A 174 -13.48 -43.16 -35.30
C VAL A 174 -13.84 -42.77 -36.74
N GLY A 175 -13.40 -41.58 -37.22
CA GLY A 175 -13.63 -41.13 -38.60
C GLY A 175 -12.87 -41.93 -39.65
N GLN A 176 -11.63 -42.35 -39.35
CA GLN A 176 -10.86 -43.22 -40.24
C GLN A 176 -11.42 -44.65 -40.29
N GLY A 177 -11.96 -45.15 -39.17
CA GLY A 177 -12.59 -46.47 -39.13
C GLY A 177 -13.89 -46.57 -39.90
N LEU A 178 -14.66 -45.46 -39.95
CA LEU A 178 -15.95 -45.41 -40.69
C LEU A 178 -15.80 -44.92 -42.13
N GLY A 179 -14.74 -44.17 -42.46
CA GLY A 179 -14.47 -43.63 -43.80
C GLY A 179 -14.02 -44.68 -44.81
N LEU A 180 -13.36 -45.74 -44.38
CA LEU A 180 -12.91 -46.82 -45.22
C LEU A 180 -14.08 -47.80 -45.65
N GLY A 181 -15.18 -47.78 -44.87
CA GLY A 181 -16.37 -48.60 -45.21
C GLY A 181 -17.34 -47.91 -46.19
N ALA A 182 -17.38 -46.61 -46.26
CA ALA A 182 -18.31 -45.83 -47.07
C ALA A 182 -17.76 -45.45 -48.49
N GLY A 183 -16.42 -45.45 -48.64
CA GLY A 183 -15.77 -45.05 -49.89
C GLY A 183 -15.87 -46.04 -51.01
N LEU A 184 -16.24 -47.30 -50.75
CA LEU A 184 -16.40 -48.37 -51.81
C LEU A 184 -17.80 -48.49 -52.35
N ALA A 185 -18.81 -47.77 -51.84
CA ALA A 185 -20.19 -47.88 -52.25
C ALA A 185 -20.64 -46.80 -53.24
N PHE A 186 -19.87 -45.79 -53.57
CA PHE A 186 -20.29 -44.67 -54.43
C PHE A 186 -19.57 -44.52 -55.74
N THR A 187 -18.76 -45.49 -56.17
CA THR A 187 -18.09 -45.42 -57.49
C THR A 187 -18.79 -46.19 -58.58
N GLN A 188 -20.00 -46.65 -58.34
CA GLN A 188 -20.77 -47.39 -59.42
C GLN A 188 -22.18 -46.79 -59.49
N GLY A 189 -22.33 -45.81 -60.33
CA GLY A 189 -23.69 -45.36 -60.75
C GLY A 189 -23.76 -43.89 -61.06
N GLY A 190 -23.68 -43.53 -62.31
CA GLY A 190 -24.14 -42.22 -62.80
C GLY A 190 -23.44 -41.66 -64.01
N ARG A 191 -23.47 -42.38 -65.09
CA ARG A 191 -23.37 -41.81 -66.46
C ARG A 191 -24.76 -41.26 -66.83
N GLY A 192 -24.85 -40.04 -67.30
CA GLY A 192 -26.08 -39.49 -67.91
C GLY A 192 -26.05 -37.97 -67.90
N THR A 193 -25.56 -37.38 -68.94
CA THR A 193 -26.24 -36.78 -70.10
C THR A 193 -26.91 -35.43 -69.87
N GLY A 194 -26.53 -34.49 -70.75
CA GLY A 194 -27.35 -33.40 -71.24
C GLY A 194 -27.06 -32.06 -70.64
N GLY A 195 -26.62 -31.05 -71.34
CA GLY A 195 -27.04 -30.52 -72.58
C GLY A 195 -27.79 -29.22 -72.38
N GLY A 196 -27.34 -28.12 -73.05
CA GLY A 196 -28.20 -26.98 -73.31
C GLY A 196 -27.62 -25.62 -72.88
N SER A 197 -26.90 -24.94 -73.69
CA SER A 197 -27.27 -23.83 -74.59
C SER A 197 -27.78 -22.55 -73.85
N GLY A 198 -27.07 -21.55 -73.98
CA GLY A 198 -27.07 -20.12 -74.14
C GLY A 198 -28.46 -19.36 -74.24
N PRO A 199 -28.51 -18.06 -74.54
CA PRO A 199 -27.52 -17.19 -75.13
C PRO A 199 -26.92 -16.12 -74.15
#